data_babd4ef40a207d20b4e65d6902a1b64b
#
_entry.id   babd4ef40a207d20b4e65d6902a1b64b
#
_cell.length_a   1.000
_cell.length_b   1.000
_cell.length_c   1.000
_cell.angle_alpha   90.00
_cell.angle_beta   90.00
_cell.angle_gamma   90.00
#
_symmetry.space_group_name_H-M   'P 1'
#
loop_
_entity.id
_entity.type
_entity.pdbx_description
1 polymer ?
#
loop_
_entity_poly.entity_id
_entity_poly.type
_entity_poly.pdbx_seq_one_letter_code
_entity_poly.pdbx_strand_id
1 'polypeptide(L)'
;MDDETKKVLAQLEDAWSFLRDPMIKLAIDEINRMQDEIKYLNDLIYPEHNPFLYTMSLTQQEAALLFAMYRMEKCSQEHLDMAMEVVDTKRSSDEAAVSVRVKVTICNLRKKLAFYDVDIINYRNFGYGLTPDHKVKLKDIIEKGAAAGRIPLRQSR
;
A
#
# COMPACT_ATOMS: atom_id res chain seq x y z
N MET A 1 4.73 -10.59 -11.72
CA MET A 1 4.91 -10.24 -13.15
C MET A 1 5.13 -11.52 -13.89
N ASP A 2 4.29 -11.84 -14.87
CA ASP A 2 4.51 -13.02 -15.70
C ASP A 2 5.70 -12.81 -16.64
N ASP A 3 6.26 -13.89 -17.13
CA ASP A 3 7.48 -13.85 -17.99
C ASP A 3 7.23 -13.15 -19.32
N GLU A 4 5.99 -13.17 -19.82
CA GLU A 4 5.62 -12.50 -21.06
C GLU A 4 5.65 -10.99 -20.92
N THR A 5 5.14 -10.45 -19.83
CA THR A 5 5.14 -8.98 -19.58
C THR A 5 6.57 -8.45 -19.42
N LYS A 6 7.46 -9.21 -18.76
CA LYS A 6 8.89 -8.86 -18.66
C LYS A 6 9.55 -8.81 -20.03
N LYS A 7 9.23 -9.78 -20.88
CA LYS A 7 9.79 -9.87 -22.23
C LYS A 7 9.34 -8.72 -23.12
N VAL A 8 8.05 -8.35 -23.03
CA VAL A 8 7.49 -7.19 -23.76
C VAL A 8 8.12 -5.89 -23.29
N LEU A 9 8.28 -5.69 -21.98
CA LEU A 9 8.94 -4.51 -21.42
C LEU A 9 10.38 -4.38 -21.91
N ALA A 10 11.17 -5.44 -21.85
CA ALA A 10 12.54 -5.44 -22.33
C ALA A 10 12.63 -5.08 -23.84
N GLN A 11 11.72 -5.61 -24.65
CA GLN A 11 11.65 -5.27 -26.08
C GLN A 11 11.28 -3.79 -26.32
N LEU A 12 10.40 -3.22 -25.52
CA LEU A 12 10.02 -1.80 -25.60
C LEU A 12 11.17 -0.89 -25.16
N GLU A 13 11.90 -1.26 -24.12
CA GLU A 13 13.08 -0.52 -23.64
C GLU A 13 14.20 -0.52 -24.69
N ASP A 14 14.45 -1.66 -25.32
CA ASP A 14 15.42 -1.77 -26.43
C ASP A 14 14.97 -0.91 -27.62
N ALA A 15 13.70 -0.96 -28.01
CA ALA A 15 13.16 -0.14 -29.08
C ALA A 15 13.24 1.35 -28.77
N TRP A 16 12.98 1.75 -27.53
CA TRP A 16 13.12 3.15 -27.12
C TRP A 16 14.56 3.62 -27.14
N SER A 17 15.52 2.79 -26.70
CA SER A 17 16.94 3.14 -26.69
C SER A 17 17.48 3.37 -28.12
N PHE A 18 16.92 2.66 -29.09
CA PHE A 18 17.30 2.76 -30.51
C PHE A 18 16.60 3.92 -31.24
N LEU A 19 15.28 4.05 -31.06
CA LEU A 19 14.44 5.02 -31.78
C LEU A 19 14.29 6.35 -31.06
N ARG A 20 14.50 6.40 -29.74
CA ARG A 20 14.22 7.55 -28.86
C ARG A 20 12.81 8.11 -29.04
N ASP A 21 11.85 7.25 -29.33
CA ASP A 21 10.46 7.64 -29.56
C ASP A 21 9.78 7.95 -28.20
N PRO A 22 9.28 9.17 -28.00
CA PRO A 22 8.62 9.56 -26.77
C PRO A 22 7.33 8.75 -26.50
N MET A 23 6.66 8.23 -27.52
CA MET A 23 5.47 7.39 -27.37
C MET A 23 5.81 6.03 -26.75
N ILE A 24 6.94 5.44 -27.12
CA ILE A 24 7.42 4.18 -26.52
C ILE A 24 7.75 4.40 -25.03
N LYS A 25 8.38 5.53 -24.69
CA LYS A 25 8.66 5.87 -23.30
C LYS A 25 7.38 6.00 -22.48
N LEU A 26 6.38 6.72 -23.00
CA LEU A 26 5.08 6.84 -22.34
C LEU A 26 4.40 5.49 -22.13
N ALA A 27 4.50 4.59 -23.09
CA ALA A 27 3.95 3.23 -22.95
C ALA A 27 4.67 2.43 -21.85
N ILE A 28 6.00 2.52 -21.76
CA ILE A 28 6.80 1.88 -20.71
C ILE A 28 6.39 2.42 -19.34
N ASP A 29 6.31 3.74 -19.19
CA ASP A 29 5.96 4.39 -17.93
C ASP A 29 4.54 3.98 -17.48
N GLU A 30 3.59 3.88 -18.42
CA GLU A 30 2.21 3.44 -18.13
C GLU A 30 2.15 1.96 -17.75
N ILE A 31 2.88 1.09 -18.41
CA ILE A 31 2.96 -0.34 -18.06
C ILE A 31 3.55 -0.51 -16.65
N ASN A 32 4.60 0.21 -16.31
CA ASN A 32 5.20 0.18 -14.98
C ASN A 32 4.20 0.67 -13.92
N ARG A 33 3.48 1.76 -14.19
CA ARG A 33 2.42 2.29 -13.31
C ARG A 33 1.32 1.26 -13.05
N MET A 34 0.81 0.61 -14.13
CA MET A 34 -0.23 -0.42 -13.99
C MET A 34 0.27 -1.64 -13.21
N GLN A 35 1.52 -2.03 -13.36
CA GLN A 35 2.10 -3.14 -12.59
C GLN A 35 2.20 -2.83 -11.11
N ASP A 36 2.59 -1.61 -10.76
CA ASP A 36 2.63 -1.16 -9.36
C ASP A 36 1.22 -1.13 -8.75
N GLU A 37 0.22 -0.73 -9.54
CA GLU A 37 -1.18 -0.72 -9.12
C GLU A 37 -1.72 -2.16 -8.93
N ILE A 38 -1.45 -3.08 -9.85
CA ILE A 38 -1.81 -4.50 -9.71
C ILE A 38 -1.16 -5.11 -8.46
N LYS A 39 0.11 -4.81 -8.21
CA LYS A 39 0.79 -5.27 -7.01
C LYS A 39 0.15 -4.70 -5.75
N TYR A 40 -0.19 -3.41 -5.75
CA TYR A 40 -0.88 -2.78 -4.63
C TYR A 40 -2.25 -3.43 -4.36
N LEU A 41 -3.05 -3.66 -5.40
CA LEU A 41 -4.35 -4.30 -5.28
C LEU A 41 -4.24 -5.75 -4.78
N ASN A 42 -3.26 -6.50 -5.26
CA ASN A 42 -3.00 -7.86 -4.78
C ASN A 42 -2.59 -7.87 -3.30
N ASP A 43 -1.75 -6.94 -2.87
CA ASP A 43 -1.34 -6.82 -1.47
C ASP A 43 -2.52 -6.41 -0.56
N LEU A 44 -3.52 -5.68 -1.09
CA LEU A 44 -4.78 -5.38 -0.38
C LEU A 44 -5.72 -6.59 -0.29
N ILE A 45 -5.85 -7.36 -1.39
CA ILE A 45 -6.73 -8.54 -1.46
C ILE A 45 -6.24 -9.67 -0.53
N TYR A 46 -4.93 -9.76 -0.32
CA TYR A 46 -4.32 -10.75 0.57
C TYR A 46 -3.79 -10.10 1.85
N PRO A 47 -4.69 -9.73 2.80
CA PRO A 47 -4.30 -9.05 4.03
C PRO A 47 -3.35 -9.88 4.90
N GLU A 48 -3.31 -11.21 4.72
CA GLU A 48 -2.33 -12.10 5.35
C GLU A 48 -0.88 -11.82 4.95
N HIS A 49 -0.67 -11.11 3.85
CA HIS A 49 0.66 -10.67 3.41
C HIS A 49 1.04 -9.27 3.89
N ASN A 50 0.13 -8.60 4.60
CA ASN A 50 0.40 -7.26 5.13
C ASN A 50 1.39 -7.34 6.29
N PRO A 51 2.62 -6.82 6.13
CA PRO A 51 3.67 -6.96 7.13
C PRO A 51 3.32 -6.29 8.46
N PHE A 52 2.50 -5.24 8.45
CA PHE A 52 2.12 -4.51 9.66
C PHE A 52 1.19 -5.30 10.58
N LEU A 53 0.42 -6.24 10.01
CA LEU A 53 -0.47 -7.10 10.79
C LEU A 53 0.29 -7.91 11.85
N TYR A 54 1.45 -8.45 11.46
CA TYR A 54 2.24 -9.34 12.30
C TYR A 54 3.28 -8.64 13.18
N THR A 55 3.81 -7.50 12.70
CA THR A 55 4.90 -6.81 13.40
C THR A 55 4.40 -5.86 14.49
N MET A 56 3.21 -5.29 14.31
CA MET A 56 2.71 -4.20 15.15
C MET A 56 1.43 -4.57 15.92
N SER A 57 0.98 -5.82 15.87
CA SER A 57 -0.27 -6.29 16.53
C SER A 57 -1.49 -5.44 16.15
N LEU A 58 -1.58 -5.07 14.87
CA LEU A 58 -2.69 -4.31 14.33
C LEU A 58 -3.85 -5.24 13.95
N THR A 59 -5.06 -4.70 13.97
CA THR A 59 -6.21 -5.36 13.34
C THR A 59 -6.07 -5.33 11.81
N GLN A 60 -6.80 -6.18 11.10
CA GLN A 60 -6.77 -6.19 9.63
C GLN A 60 -7.13 -4.83 9.04
N GLN A 61 -8.12 -4.14 9.59
CA GLN A 61 -8.53 -2.80 9.15
C GLN A 61 -7.44 -1.75 9.40
N GLU A 62 -6.82 -1.76 10.58
CA GLU A 62 -5.72 -0.86 10.91
C GLU A 62 -4.50 -1.11 10.02
N ALA A 63 -4.15 -2.38 9.79
CA ALA A 63 -3.04 -2.76 8.94
C ALA A 63 -3.28 -2.38 7.46
N ALA A 64 -4.52 -2.54 6.95
CA ALA A 64 -4.87 -2.14 5.59
C ALA A 64 -4.75 -0.62 5.40
N LEU A 65 -5.27 0.19 6.33
CA LEU A 65 -5.14 1.64 6.25
C LEU A 65 -3.68 2.10 6.36
N LEU A 66 -2.90 1.51 7.28
CA LEU A 66 -1.49 1.85 7.41
C LEU A 66 -0.71 1.50 6.15
N PHE A 67 -1.00 0.34 5.55
CA PHE A 67 -0.37 -0.10 4.31
C PHE A 67 -0.70 0.84 3.15
N ALA A 68 -1.96 1.26 3.00
CA ALA A 68 -2.37 2.23 1.98
C ALA A 68 -1.60 3.55 2.12
N MET A 69 -1.52 4.11 3.33
CA MET A 69 -0.77 5.34 3.60
C MET A 69 0.75 5.18 3.45
N TYR A 70 1.29 3.98 3.72
CA TYR A 70 2.71 3.69 3.54
C TYR A 70 3.12 3.70 2.06
N ARG A 71 2.28 3.14 1.20
CA ARG A 71 2.53 3.02 -0.25
C ARG A 71 2.40 4.36 -0.98
N MET A 72 1.50 5.22 -0.57
CA MET A 72 1.20 6.50 -1.22
C MET A 72 1.87 7.67 -0.48
N GLU A 73 2.27 8.71 -1.21
CA GLU A 73 2.75 9.94 -0.58
C GLU A 73 1.62 10.65 0.20
N LYS A 74 0.45 10.72 -0.43
CA LYS A 74 -0.79 11.20 0.16
C LYS A 74 -1.90 10.24 -0.24
N CYS A 75 -2.61 9.71 0.74
CA CYS A 75 -3.71 8.77 0.51
C CYS A 75 -5.04 9.52 0.59
N SER A 76 -5.80 9.53 -0.50
CA SER A 76 -7.11 10.18 -0.51
C SER A 76 -8.13 9.42 0.35
N GLN A 77 -9.21 10.10 0.72
CA GLN A 77 -10.31 9.47 1.47
C GLN A 77 -10.87 8.25 0.70
N GLU A 78 -11.04 8.37 -0.61
CA GLU A 78 -11.54 7.29 -1.47
C GLU A 78 -10.65 6.04 -1.44
N HIS A 79 -9.32 6.21 -1.48
CA HIS A 79 -8.39 5.09 -1.37
C HIS A 79 -8.44 4.42 0.00
N LEU A 80 -8.65 5.19 1.06
CA LEU A 80 -8.80 4.65 2.42
C LEU A 80 -10.13 3.92 2.58
N ASP A 81 -11.21 4.44 2.02
CA ASP A 81 -12.52 3.80 1.99
C ASP A 81 -12.45 2.46 1.25
N MET A 82 -11.81 2.43 0.07
CA MET A 82 -11.55 1.21 -0.70
C MET A 82 -10.72 0.19 0.09
N ALA A 83 -9.62 0.62 0.72
CA ALA A 83 -8.79 -0.25 1.54
C ALA A 83 -9.56 -0.86 2.73
N MET A 84 -10.49 -0.10 3.30
CA MET A 84 -11.36 -0.57 4.37
C MET A 84 -12.39 -1.59 3.87
N GLU A 85 -13.02 -1.35 2.72
CA GLU A 85 -14.04 -2.23 2.13
C GLU A 85 -13.47 -3.61 1.75
N VAL A 86 -12.26 -3.65 1.20
CA VAL A 86 -11.58 -4.92 0.85
C VAL A 86 -11.44 -5.84 2.07
N VAL A 87 -11.22 -5.28 3.24
CA VAL A 87 -11.03 -6.06 4.47
C VAL A 87 -12.33 -6.34 5.20
N ASP A 88 -13.35 -5.48 5.04
CA ASP A 88 -14.64 -5.57 5.75
C ASP A 88 -15.75 -6.16 4.88
N THR A 89 -15.52 -7.37 4.35
CA THR A 89 -16.44 -8.05 3.41
C THR A 89 -17.84 -8.35 3.97
N LYS A 90 -18.10 -8.10 5.26
CA LYS A 90 -19.35 -8.50 5.95
C LYS A 90 -20.28 -7.32 6.28
N ARG A 91 -19.91 -6.07 5.97
CA ARG A 91 -20.67 -4.89 6.37
C ARG A 91 -21.19 -4.11 5.18
N SER A 92 -22.32 -3.43 5.40
CA SER A 92 -23.01 -2.57 4.43
C SER A 92 -22.07 -1.58 3.72
N SER A 93 -22.20 -1.49 2.41
CA SER A 93 -21.49 -0.59 1.50
C SER A 93 -22.04 0.85 1.51
N ASP A 94 -22.58 1.34 2.62
CA ASP A 94 -22.94 2.75 2.74
C ASP A 94 -21.66 3.59 2.87
N GLU A 95 -21.36 4.39 1.85
CA GLU A 95 -20.16 5.25 1.77
C GLU A 95 -19.99 6.15 2.99
N ALA A 96 -21.08 6.72 3.50
CA ALA A 96 -21.03 7.56 4.69
C ALA A 96 -20.59 6.77 5.94
N ALA A 97 -21.06 5.53 6.07
CA ALA A 97 -20.68 4.64 7.17
C ALA A 97 -19.22 4.18 7.05
N VAL A 98 -18.71 3.93 5.84
CA VAL A 98 -17.31 3.57 5.58
C VAL A 98 -16.38 4.73 5.99
N SER A 99 -16.67 5.94 5.54
CA SER A 99 -15.86 7.13 5.86
C SER A 99 -15.78 7.41 7.36
N VAL A 100 -16.87 7.18 8.12
CA VAL A 100 -16.86 7.30 9.59
C VAL A 100 -15.98 6.20 10.20
N ARG A 101 -16.08 4.95 9.74
CA ARG A 101 -15.25 3.84 10.24
C ARG A 101 -13.76 4.10 9.98
N VAL A 102 -13.40 4.61 8.80
CA VAL A 102 -12.01 5.00 8.49
C VAL A 102 -11.49 5.99 9.52
N LYS A 103 -12.24 7.05 9.84
CA LYS A 103 -11.82 8.07 10.81
C LYS A 103 -11.62 7.48 12.21
N VAL A 104 -12.53 6.61 12.65
CA VAL A 104 -12.42 5.92 13.94
C VAL A 104 -11.20 5.00 13.97
N THR A 105 -11.00 4.22 12.91
CA THR A 105 -9.86 3.30 12.80
C THR A 105 -8.53 4.07 12.78
N ILE A 106 -8.45 5.20 12.07
CA ILE A 106 -7.27 6.08 12.10
C ILE A 106 -7.00 6.64 13.50
N CYS A 107 -8.04 7.00 14.25
CA CYS A 107 -7.88 7.45 15.63
C CYS A 107 -7.27 6.35 16.53
N ASN A 108 -7.73 5.11 16.38
CA ASN A 108 -7.18 3.96 17.11
C ASN A 108 -5.75 3.63 16.66
N LEU A 109 -5.51 3.68 15.36
CA LEU A 109 -4.20 3.44 14.76
C LEU A 109 -3.16 4.46 15.27
N ARG A 110 -3.49 5.75 15.38
CA ARG A 110 -2.62 6.77 15.96
C ARG A 110 -2.15 6.43 17.36
N LYS A 111 -3.06 5.93 18.21
CA LYS A 111 -2.73 5.52 19.59
C LYS A 111 -1.69 4.40 19.60
N LYS A 112 -1.81 3.43 18.69
CA LYS A 112 -0.86 2.32 18.57
C LYS A 112 0.46 2.77 17.96
N LEU A 113 0.43 3.61 16.94
CA LEU A 113 1.61 4.14 16.27
C LEU A 113 2.44 5.07 17.15
N ALA A 114 1.84 5.71 18.14
CA ALA A 114 2.55 6.54 19.12
C ALA A 114 3.64 5.75 19.88
N PHE A 115 3.46 4.45 20.11
CA PHE A 115 4.48 3.59 20.72
C PHE A 115 5.73 3.41 19.84
N TYR A 116 5.60 3.67 18.55
CA TYR A 116 6.67 3.55 17.55
C TYR A 116 7.20 4.92 17.11
N ASP A 117 6.73 6.00 17.74
CA ASP A 117 7.07 7.37 17.36
C ASP A 117 6.77 7.65 15.86
N VAL A 118 5.61 7.18 15.42
CA VAL A 118 5.07 7.37 14.07
C VAL A 118 3.74 8.10 14.17
N ASP A 119 3.57 9.17 13.41
CA ASP A 119 2.33 9.95 13.38
C ASP A 119 1.70 9.97 11.97
N ILE A 120 0.37 10.07 11.94
CA ILE A 120 -0.43 10.16 10.72
C ILE A 120 -0.82 11.62 10.50
N ILE A 121 -0.40 12.18 9.37
CA ILE A 121 -0.75 13.54 8.96
C ILE A 121 -2.16 13.54 8.37
N ASN A 122 -2.95 14.54 8.74
CA ASN A 122 -4.22 14.84 8.12
C ASN A 122 -4.02 15.95 7.05
N TYR A 123 -4.22 15.60 5.79
CA TYR A 123 -4.26 16.56 4.69
C TYR A 123 -5.72 17.03 4.54
N ARG A 124 -5.97 18.24 5.03
CA ARG A 124 -7.32 18.84 5.06
C ARG A 124 -8.02 18.73 3.70
N ASN A 125 -9.24 18.23 3.66
CA ASN A 125 -10.07 18.00 2.47
C ASN A 125 -9.50 17.03 1.43
N PHE A 126 -8.47 16.25 1.77
CA PHE A 126 -7.89 15.26 0.86
C PHE A 126 -7.91 13.85 1.48
N GLY A 127 -7.31 13.69 2.66
CA GLY A 127 -7.18 12.40 3.31
C GLY A 127 -6.03 12.37 4.32
N TYR A 128 -5.28 11.28 4.34
CA TYR A 128 -4.23 11.06 5.33
C TYR A 128 -2.94 10.57 4.69
N GLY A 129 -1.83 10.65 5.41
CA GLY A 129 -0.55 10.13 4.94
C GLY A 129 0.51 10.09 6.02
N LEU A 130 1.70 9.67 5.62
CA LEU A 130 2.88 9.55 6.46
C LEU A 130 4.01 10.42 5.90
N THR A 131 4.83 11.00 6.80
CA THR A 131 6.05 11.66 6.36
C THR A 131 7.06 10.63 5.82
N PRO A 132 8.01 11.05 4.97
CA PRO A 132 9.10 10.17 4.53
C PRO A 132 9.88 9.55 5.71
N ASP A 133 10.14 10.32 6.76
CA ASP A 133 10.84 9.85 7.96
C ASP A 133 10.07 8.74 8.69
N HIS A 134 8.74 8.89 8.80
CA HIS A 134 7.88 7.87 9.40
C HIS A 134 7.81 6.61 8.54
N LYS A 135 7.88 6.73 7.21
CA LYS A 135 7.96 5.56 6.31
C LYS A 135 9.27 4.80 6.50
N VAL A 136 10.39 5.49 6.68
CA VAL A 136 11.68 4.87 6.99
C VAL A 136 11.60 4.11 8.32
N LYS A 137 11.06 4.71 9.37
CA LYS A 137 10.85 4.03 10.66
C LYS A 137 10.00 2.77 10.53
N LEU A 138 8.90 2.84 9.78
CA LEU A 138 8.03 1.69 9.53
C LEU A 138 8.75 0.58 8.75
N LYS A 139 9.58 0.95 7.78
CA LYS A 139 10.42 -0.01 7.04
C LYS A 139 11.36 -0.75 7.97
N ASP A 140 12.05 -0.04 8.86
CA ASP A 140 12.95 -0.64 9.85
C ASP A 140 12.21 -1.61 10.80
N ILE A 141 10.98 -1.27 11.19
CA ILE A 141 10.14 -2.14 12.03
C ILE A 141 9.79 -3.44 11.29
N ILE A 142 9.42 -3.34 10.01
CA ILE A 142 9.12 -4.51 9.16
C ILE A 142 10.36 -5.39 9.03
N GLU A 143 11.51 -4.81 8.71
CA GLU A 143 12.77 -5.56 8.52
C GLU A 143 13.18 -6.28 9.81
N LYS A 144 13.07 -5.63 10.95
CA LYS A 144 13.33 -6.25 12.27
C LYS A 144 12.29 -7.34 12.59
N GLY A 145 11.04 -7.14 12.24
CA GLY A 145 9.98 -8.14 12.40
C GLY A 145 10.19 -9.36 11.51
N ALA A 146 10.65 -9.17 10.28
CA ALA A 146 11.02 -10.24 9.36
C ALA A 146 12.22 -11.05 9.88
N ALA A 147 13.27 -10.38 10.34
CA ALA A 147 14.45 -11.01 10.94
C ALA A 147 14.10 -11.82 12.22
N ALA A 148 13.09 -11.38 12.98
CA ALA A 148 12.59 -12.09 14.15
C ALA A 148 11.62 -13.24 13.84
N GLY A 149 11.37 -13.54 12.55
CA GLY A 149 10.47 -14.61 12.11
C GLY A 149 8.96 -14.32 12.35
N ARG A 150 8.60 -13.07 12.59
CA ARG A 150 7.22 -12.65 12.84
C ARG A 150 6.39 -12.46 11.56
N ILE A 151 7.06 -12.33 10.41
CA ILE A 151 6.42 -12.20 9.11
C ILE A 151 6.56 -13.53 8.39
N PRO A 152 5.48 -14.17 7.93
CA PRO A 152 5.57 -15.38 7.12
C PRO A 152 6.33 -15.06 5.82
N LEU A 153 7.41 -15.78 5.56
CA LEU A 153 8.17 -15.66 4.32
C LEU A 153 7.26 -16.05 3.16
N ARG A 154 7.14 -15.17 2.18
CA ARG A 154 6.42 -15.44 0.94
C ARG A 154 7.06 -16.65 0.26
N GLN A 155 6.42 -17.80 0.32
CA GLN A 155 6.82 -18.92 -0.54
C GLN A 155 6.50 -18.50 -1.98
N SER A 156 7.53 -18.16 -2.74
CA SER A 156 7.44 -17.98 -4.19
C SER A 156 7.04 -19.32 -4.81
N ARG A 157 5.80 -19.39 -5.24
CA ARG A 157 5.34 -20.42 -6.17
C ARG A 157 5.63 -19.97 -7.59
#